data_5b1bee6b10b7e03f4c3b018e6828ab70
#
_entry.id   5b1bee6b10b7e03f4c3b018e6828ab70
#
_cell.length_a   1.000
_cell.length_b   1.000
_cell.length_c   1.000
_cell.angle_alpha   90.00
_cell.angle_beta   90.00
_cell.angle_gamma   90.00
#
_symmetry.space_group_name_H-M   'P 1'
#
loop_
_entity.id
_entity.type
_entity.pdbx_description
1 polymer ?
#
loop_
_entity_poly.entity_id
_entity_poly.type
_entity_poly.pdbx_seq_one_letter_code
_entity_poly.pdbx_strand_id
1 'polypeptide(L)'
;MLAGMSRALLLALLIAAPACGACGNGSKSPGDQGKSPTKTGETERIQVPGPDKAGSAQAAPPIAAADDPRFHLKPDEGTLTVDKAEGKAGTETTAKLAVAPATGYHVATDYPIKLSLEAPAGVTLAKTELTAGGRNKEQGDAATLSEQALAFAVKATPAQAGSYEIKGVLKFGICEKESCHPKKQPITITVAAN
;
A
#
# COMPACT_ATOMS: atom_id res chain seq x y z
N MET A 1 -48.39 -6.94 17.32
CA MET A 1 -49.23 -7.67 16.36
C MET A 1 -48.65 -7.46 14.97
N LEU A 2 -48.52 -8.58 14.21
CA LEU A 2 -48.07 -8.73 12.83
C LEU A 2 -46.52 -8.62 12.68
N ALA A 3 -45.73 -9.66 12.66
CA ALA A 3 -45.73 -10.92 11.88
C ALA A 3 -45.59 -10.69 10.36
N GLY A 4 -44.53 -11.15 9.80
CA GLY A 4 -44.42 -11.40 8.36
C GLY A 4 -42.96 -11.25 7.89
N MET A 5 -42.34 -12.26 7.70
CA MET A 5 -42.20 -13.35 6.75
C MET A 5 -40.87 -13.34 6.04
N SER A 6 -40.12 -14.32 6.42
CA SER A 6 -39.09 -15.03 5.60
C SER A 6 -39.30 -14.91 4.10
N ARG A 7 -38.23 -14.66 3.39
CA ARG A 7 -37.99 -15.30 2.09
C ARG A 7 -36.50 -15.66 1.95
N ALA A 8 -36.23 -16.90 2.27
CA ALA A 8 -35.09 -17.64 1.76
C ALA A 8 -35.22 -17.71 0.22
N LEU A 9 -34.20 -17.29 -0.48
CA LEU A 9 -34.02 -17.67 -1.87
C LEU A 9 -32.60 -18.28 -2.02
N LEU A 10 -32.60 -19.60 -1.89
CA LEU A 10 -31.54 -20.46 -2.38
C LEU A 10 -31.52 -20.35 -3.91
N LEU A 11 -30.39 -19.92 -4.47
CA LEU A 11 -30.07 -20.22 -5.85
C LEU A 11 -28.68 -20.87 -5.87
N ALA A 12 -28.72 -22.19 -5.92
CA ALA A 12 -27.62 -23.03 -6.35
C ALA A 12 -27.49 -22.89 -7.87
N LEU A 13 -26.32 -22.55 -8.38
CA LEU A 13 -25.97 -22.82 -9.78
C LEU A 13 -24.59 -23.43 -9.89
N LEU A 14 -24.62 -24.60 -10.47
CA LEU A 14 -23.57 -25.53 -10.79
C LEU A 14 -22.61 -25.00 -11.87
N ILE A 15 -21.32 -25.33 -11.68
CA ILE A 15 -20.38 -26.06 -12.56
C ILE A 15 -20.24 -25.57 -14.01
N ALA A 16 -19.03 -25.22 -14.37
CA ALA A 16 -18.32 -25.77 -15.52
C ALA A 16 -16.87 -25.32 -15.55
N ALA A 17 -15.95 -26.25 -15.32
CA ALA A 17 -14.58 -26.19 -15.84
C ALA A 17 -14.58 -26.57 -17.30
N PRO A 18 -13.68 -26.08 -18.14
CA PRO A 18 -12.95 -26.89 -19.05
C PRO A 18 -11.44 -26.80 -18.84
N ALA A 19 -10.83 -27.96 -18.70
CA ALA A 19 -9.44 -28.24 -18.97
C ALA A 19 -9.21 -28.26 -20.48
N CYS A 20 -7.97 -28.14 -20.87
CA CYS A 20 -7.28 -28.34 -22.13
C CYS A 20 -6.64 -27.03 -22.63
N GLY A 21 -5.39 -27.02 -23.01
CA GLY A 21 -4.46 -28.03 -23.40
C GLY A 21 -3.08 -27.44 -23.58
N ALA A 22 -2.16 -28.34 -23.40
CA ALA A 22 -0.75 -28.22 -23.73
C ALA A 22 -0.51 -28.08 -25.24
N CYS A 23 0.64 -27.59 -25.58
CA CYS A 23 1.49 -27.72 -26.75
C CYS A 23 2.13 -26.40 -27.05
N GLY A 24 3.40 -26.21 -27.12
CA GLY A 24 4.46 -27.09 -27.48
C GLY A 24 5.52 -26.30 -28.19
N ASN A 25 6.75 -26.58 -27.86
CA ASN A 25 7.89 -26.66 -28.76
C ASN A 25 8.32 -25.40 -29.53
N GLY A 26 9.49 -24.84 -29.27
CA GLY A 26 10.76 -25.35 -29.77
C GLY A 26 11.23 -24.59 -30.99
N SER A 27 12.40 -23.97 -30.90
CA SER A 27 13.45 -24.01 -31.96
C SER A 27 14.58 -23.05 -31.54
N LYS A 28 15.63 -23.58 -31.12
CA LYS A 28 17.01 -23.66 -31.64
C LYS A 28 17.46 -22.53 -32.57
N SER A 29 18.52 -21.92 -32.08
CA SER A 29 19.71 -21.35 -32.78
C SER A 29 20.02 -21.92 -34.18
N PRO A 30 20.88 -21.32 -34.99
CA PRO A 30 22.28 -21.04 -34.67
C PRO A 30 22.90 -19.78 -35.32
N GLY A 31 23.97 -19.27 -34.67
CA GLY A 31 25.27 -18.96 -35.24
C GLY A 31 25.39 -17.80 -36.24
N ASP A 32 26.21 -16.85 -35.91
CA ASP A 32 27.25 -16.42 -36.84
C ASP A 32 28.47 -15.86 -36.10
N GLN A 33 29.63 -16.28 -36.55
CA GLN A 33 30.97 -15.92 -36.13
C GLN A 33 31.41 -14.68 -36.89
N GLY A 34 32.01 -13.73 -36.19
CA GLY A 34 32.61 -12.52 -36.81
C GLY A 34 33.76 -11.96 -36.01
N LYS A 35 34.91 -12.57 -36.17
CA LYS A 35 36.29 -12.01 -36.14
C LYS A 35 36.60 -10.72 -35.40
N SER A 36 37.53 -10.87 -34.44
CA SER A 36 38.46 -9.86 -33.93
C SER A 36 39.21 -9.12 -35.06
N PRO A 37 39.72 -7.91 -34.74
CA PRO A 37 41.17 -7.83 -34.56
C PRO A 37 41.62 -7.07 -33.29
N THR A 38 42.66 -7.61 -32.78
CA THR A 38 43.63 -7.17 -31.80
C THR A 38 44.09 -5.71 -32.00
N LYS A 39 44.11 -4.93 -30.92
CA LYS A 39 45.22 -3.96 -30.70
C LYS A 39 45.49 -3.77 -29.20
N THR A 40 46.70 -4.12 -28.90
CA THR A 40 47.55 -3.93 -27.73
C THR A 40 47.46 -2.52 -27.15
N GLY A 41 47.42 -2.45 -25.85
CA GLY A 41 47.76 -1.21 -25.13
C GLY A 41 47.28 -1.17 -23.69
N GLU A 42 48.24 -1.35 -22.82
CA GLU A 42 48.38 -0.77 -21.50
C GLU A 42 47.59 -1.37 -20.33
N THR A 43 48.37 -1.97 -19.52
CA THR A 43 48.10 -2.55 -18.21
C THR A 43 47.84 -1.43 -17.21
N GLU A 44 46.62 -1.23 -16.82
CA GLU A 44 46.31 -0.54 -15.58
C GLU A 44 45.63 -1.53 -14.62
N ARG A 45 46.38 -1.91 -13.60
CA ARG A 45 45.98 -2.79 -12.52
C ARG A 45 44.88 -2.08 -11.71
N ILE A 46 43.66 -2.42 -11.96
CA ILE A 46 42.58 -2.15 -11.01
C ILE A 46 42.73 -3.16 -9.88
N GLN A 47 43.18 -2.72 -8.73
CA GLN A 47 43.16 -3.46 -7.49
C GLN A 47 41.69 -3.69 -7.11
N VAL A 48 41.27 -4.93 -7.13
CA VAL A 48 40.03 -5.39 -6.51
C VAL A 48 40.26 -5.42 -5.00
N PRO A 49 39.56 -4.64 -4.19
CA PRO A 49 39.55 -4.85 -2.75
C PRO A 49 38.81 -6.17 -2.45
N GLY A 50 39.46 -6.98 -1.61
CA GLY A 50 38.98 -8.29 -1.20
C GLY A 50 37.65 -8.25 -0.43
N PRO A 51 37.02 -9.42 -0.22
CA PRO A 51 35.75 -9.54 0.45
C PRO A 51 35.91 -9.43 1.97
N ASP A 52 35.70 -8.24 2.49
CA ASP A 52 35.64 -8.06 3.94
C ASP A 52 34.33 -7.43 4.35
N LYS A 53 33.65 -8.20 5.21
CA LYS A 53 32.60 -7.84 6.16
C LYS A 53 31.17 -7.83 5.66
N ALA A 54 30.47 -8.82 6.19
CA ALA A 54 29.04 -8.87 6.46
C ALA A 54 28.38 -7.49 6.44
N GLY A 55 27.65 -7.22 5.36
CA GLY A 55 26.76 -6.07 5.28
C GLY A 55 25.72 -6.18 6.36
N SER A 56 25.87 -5.37 7.39
CA SER A 56 24.80 -5.03 8.31
C SER A 56 23.59 -4.66 7.47
N ALA A 57 22.51 -5.38 7.64
CA ALA A 57 21.22 -5.01 7.06
C ALA A 57 20.91 -3.58 7.51
N GLN A 58 21.08 -2.64 6.60
CA GLN A 58 20.79 -1.25 6.84
C GLN A 58 19.28 -1.16 7.00
N ALA A 59 18.84 -0.99 8.23
CA ALA A 59 17.44 -0.72 8.54
C ALA A 59 16.99 0.44 7.63
N ALA A 60 15.87 0.25 6.94
CA ALA A 60 15.27 1.30 6.11
C ALA A 60 15.18 2.58 6.96
N PRO A 61 15.55 3.75 6.41
CA PRO A 61 15.50 5.00 7.18
C PRO A 61 14.06 5.19 7.68
N PRO A 62 13.88 5.62 8.94
CA PRO A 62 12.57 5.84 9.52
C PRO A 62 11.77 6.82 8.66
N ILE A 63 10.47 6.52 8.47
CA ILE A 63 9.52 7.32 7.66
C ILE A 63 9.46 8.81 8.10
N ALA A 64 10.02 9.13 9.25
CA ALA A 64 10.14 10.47 9.80
C ALA A 64 10.98 11.47 8.98
N ALA A 65 11.65 11.04 7.91
CA ALA A 65 12.42 11.94 7.07
C ALA A 65 11.48 12.87 6.29
N ALA A 66 11.49 14.15 6.69
CA ALA A 66 10.85 15.31 6.09
C ALA A 66 9.31 15.32 6.17
N ASP A 67 8.78 15.49 7.38
CA ASP A 67 7.44 16.02 7.59
C ASP A 67 7.44 17.51 7.24
N ASP A 68 6.83 17.86 6.11
CA ASP A 68 6.70 19.24 5.66
C ASP A 68 5.22 19.65 5.77
N PRO A 69 4.88 20.56 6.71
CA PRO A 69 3.49 20.98 6.94
C PRO A 69 2.80 21.56 5.69
N ARG A 70 3.54 22.00 4.68
CA ARG A 70 2.97 22.50 3.42
C ARG A 70 2.21 21.43 2.64
N PHE A 71 2.57 20.16 2.86
CA PHE A 71 1.91 19.02 2.24
C PHE A 71 0.83 18.39 3.11
N HIS A 72 0.57 18.91 4.31
CA HIS A 72 -0.54 18.43 5.12
C HIS A 72 -1.88 18.81 4.51
N LEU A 73 -2.89 18.00 4.79
CA LEU A 73 -4.28 18.33 4.49
C LEU A 73 -4.71 19.48 5.39
N LYS A 74 -5.16 20.56 4.79
CA LYS A 74 -5.65 21.73 5.53
C LYS A 74 -7.13 21.55 5.88
N PRO A 75 -7.62 22.21 6.97
CA PRO A 75 -9.03 22.10 7.38
C PRO A 75 -10.03 22.59 6.32
N ASP A 76 -9.64 23.53 5.48
CA ASP A 76 -10.43 24.06 4.37
C ASP A 76 -10.44 23.15 3.13
N GLU A 77 -9.48 22.24 3.02
CA GLU A 77 -9.38 21.27 1.91
C GLU A 77 -10.14 19.97 2.24
N GLY A 78 -10.28 19.61 3.52
CA GLY A 78 -10.93 18.37 3.93
C GLY A 78 -10.60 17.93 5.35
N THR A 79 -11.09 16.77 5.72
CA THR A 79 -10.90 16.17 7.04
C THR A 79 -10.30 14.79 6.92
N LEU A 80 -9.29 14.49 7.72
CA LEU A 80 -8.75 13.15 7.93
C LEU A 80 -9.27 12.62 9.27
N THR A 81 -9.91 11.46 9.24
CA THR A 81 -10.36 10.74 10.43
C THR A 81 -9.60 9.43 10.56
N VAL A 82 -9.13 9.13 11.77
CA VAL A 82 -8.47 7.87 12.10
C VAL A 82 -9.20 7.27 13.28
N ASP A 83 -9.91 6.16 13.04
CA ASP A 83 -10.63 5.46 14.08
C ASP A 83 -9.67 4.59 14.90
N LYS A 84 -9.91 4.49 16.21
CA LYS A 84 -9.22 3.54 17.07
C LYS A 84 -9.66 2.11 16.70
N ALA A 85 -8.72 1.18 16.73
CA ALA A 85 -9.06 -0.23 16.68
C ALA A 85 -9.07 -0.82 18.09
N GLU A 86 -10.09 -1.61 18.41
CA GLU A 86 -10.22 -2.31 19.67
C GLU A 86 -10.40 -3.80 19.40
N GLY A 87 -9.74 -4.64 20.17
CA GLY A 87 -9.82 -6.10 19.99
C GLY A 87 -9.18 -6.88 21.12
N LYS A 88 -9.08 -8.19 20.92
CA LYS A 88 -8.39 -9.10 21.84
C LYS A 88 -6.96 -9.32 21.39
N ALA A 89 -6.05 -9.50 22.34
CA ALA A 89 -4.69 -9.94 22.06
C ALA A 89 -4.69 -11.24 21.23
N GLY A 90 -3.80 -11.34 20.24
CA GLY A 90 -3.72 -12.46 19.31
C GLY A 90 -4.81 -12.49 18.23
N THR A 91 -5.74 -11.54 18.20
CA THR A 91 -6.83 -11.49 17.20
C THR A 91 -6.64 -10.30 16.27
N GLU A 92 -6.86 -10.52 14.95
CA GLU A 92 -6.84 -9.44 13.97
C GLU A 92 -7.95 -8.44 14.28
N THR A 93 -7.59 -7.18 14.36
CA THR A 93 -8.50 -6.05 14.51
C THR A 93 -8.31 -5.07 13.35
N THR A 94 -9.29 -4.23 13.08
CA THR A 94 -9.28 -3.30 11.95
C THR A 94 -9.48 -1.87 12.42
N ALA A 95 -8.53 -1.01 12.07
CA ALA A 95 -8.66 0.43 12.18
C ALA A 95 -9.11 1.01 10.83
N LYS A 96 -9.98 2.02 10.86
CA LYS A 96 -10.39 2.74 9.66
C LYS A 96 -9.72 4.11 9.62
N LEU A 97 -9.15 4.42 8.45
CA LEU A 97 -8.64 5.74 8.12
C LEU A 97 -9.50 6.27 6.98
N ALA A 98 -10.00 7.50 7.09
CA ALA A 98 -10.84 8.10 6.07
C ALA A 98 -10.48 9.57 5.81
N VAL A 99 -10.49 9.95 4.53
CA VAL A 99 -10.37 11.33 4.07
C VAL A 99 -11.70 11.73 3.44
N ALA A 100 -12.26 12.83 3.91
CA ALA A 100 -13.46 13.47 3.36
C ALA A 100 -13.07 14.88 2.86
N PRO A 101 -13.09 15.13 1.55
CA PRO A 101 -12.85 16.46 1.01
C PRO A 101 -13.90 17.47 1.47
N ALA A 102 -13.50 18.73 1.65
CA ALA A 102 -14.42 19.83 1.88
C ALA A 102 -15.18 20.21 0.61
N THR A 103 -16.22 21.04 0.77
CA THR A 103 -17.01 21.53 -0.38
C THR A 103 -16.10 22.28 -1.36
N GLY A 104 -16.19 21.89 -2.64
CA GLY A 104 -15.35 22.44 -3.71
C GLY A 104 -14.05 21.68 -3.95
N TYR A 105 -13.72 20.73 -3.08
CA TYR A 105 -12.57 19.85 -3.22
C TYR A 105 -12.98 18.41 -3.55
N HIS A 106 -12.05 17.64 -4.11
CA HIS A 106 -12.24 16.22 -4.39
C HIS A 106 -10.92 15.45 -4.29
N VAL A 107 -11.02 14.15 -4.02
CA VAL A 107 -9.85 13.24 -4.06
C VAL A 107 -9.44 13.01 -5.50
N ALA A 108 -8.17 13.20 -5.81
CA ALA A 108 -7.60 12.86 -7.11
C ALA A 108 -7.47 11.33 -7.23
N THR A 109 -8.48 10.68 -7.80
CA THR A 109 -8.51 9.21 -7.93
C THR A 109 -7.52 8.70 -8.99
N ASP A 110 -7.09 9.53 -9.91
CA ASP A 110 -6.06 9.28 -10.91
C ASP A 110 -4.62 9.51 -10.40
N TYR A 111 -4.49 10.07 -9.19
CA TYR A 111 -3.20 10.18 -8.50
C TYR A 111 -2.85 8.87 -7.78
N PRO A 112 -1.58 8.44 -7.78
CA PRO A 112 -1.17 7.26 -7.03
C PRO A 112 -1.27 7.53 -5.52
N ILE A 113 -2.17 6.82 -4.87
CA ILE A 113 -2.42 6.92 -3.43
C ILE A 113 -1.66 5.81 -2.73
N LYS A 114 -0.97 6.17 -1.64
CA LYS A 114 -0.14 5.24 -0.88
C LYS A 114 -0.21 5.53 0.61
N LEU A 115 -0.55 4.51 1.39
CA LEU A 115 -0.45 4.50 2.84
C LEU A 115 0.69 3.58 3.26
N SER A 116 1.74 4.15 3.85
CA SER A 116 2.88 3.41 4.40
C SER A 116 2.78 3.39 5.92
N LEU A 117 2.96 2.22 6.53
CA LEU A 117 2.78 1.98 7.96
C LEU A 117 4.04 1.36 8.57
N GLU A 118 4.35 1.74 9.81
CA GLU A 118 5.40 1.15 10.64
C GLU A 118 4.76 0.33 11.76
N ALA A 119 5.04 -0.98 11.77
CA ALA A 119 4.56 -1.86 12.84
C ALA A 119 5.39 -1.61 14.10
N PRO A 120 4.78 -1.21 15.23
CA PRO A 120 5.48 -1.15 16.50
C PRO A 120 5.80 -2.56 17.04
N ALA A 121 6.72 -2.66 17.96
CA ALA A 121 7.00 -3.93 18.63
C ALA A 121 5.72 -4.52 19.25
N GLY A 122 5.48 -5.80 19.04
CA GLY A 122 4.30 -6.50 19.54
C GLY A 122 3.03 -6.36 18.68
N VAL A 123 3.11 -5.74 17.48
CA VAL A 123 2.00 -5.70 16.54
C VAL A 123 2.43 -6.24 15.18
N THR A 124 1.63 -7.13 14.63
CA THR A 124 1.78 -7.60 13.24
C THR A 124 0.76 -6.91 12.37
N LEU A 125 1.20 -6.26 11.29
CA LEU A 125 0.33 -5.68 10.27
C LEU A 125 0.11 -6.69 9.15
N ALA A 126 -1.12 -6.79 8.64
CA ALA A 126 -1.41 -7.62 7.47
C ALA A 126 -0.70 -7.10 6.22
N LYS A 127 -0.60 -5.77 6.10
CA LYS A 127 0.18 -5.05 5.09
C LYS A 127 0.82 -3.81 5.71
N THR A 128 2.07 -3.55 5.38
CA THR A 128 2.79 -2.31 5.76
C THR A 128 2.64 -1.22 4.72
N GLU A 129 2.15 -1.58 3.54
CA GLU A 129 1.91 -0.65 2.45
C GLU A 129 0.56 -0.98 1.79
N LEU A 130 -0.31 0.01 1.69
CA LEU A 130 -1.59 -0.07 1.00
C LEU A 130 -1.61 0.96 -0.11
N THR A 131 -2.13 0.56 -1.28
CA THR A 131 -2.14 1.41 -2.48
C THR A 131 -3.52 1.47 -3.11
N ALA A 132 -3.81 2.58 -3.77
CA ALA A 132 -5.04 2.80 -4.53
C ALA A 132 -4.82 3.90 -5.58
N GLY A 133 -5.81 4.13 -6.45
CA GLY A 133 -5.80 5.19 -7.45
C GLY A 133 -4.83 4.93 -8.59
N GLY A 134 -4.29 6.01 -9.15
CA GLY A 134 -3.41 5.98 -10.32
C GLY A 134 -4.19 6.07 -11.62
N ARG A 135 -3.48 6.02 -12.75
CA ARG A 135 -4.04 6.27 -14.10
C ARG A 135 -5.32 5.50 -14.41
N ASN A 136 -5.44 4.28 -13.88
CA ASN A 136 -6.61 3.42 -14.09
C ASN A 136 -7.67 3.59 -13.01
N LYS A 137 -7.49 4.50 -12.04
CA LYS A 137 -8.39 4.74 -10.90
C LYS A 137 -8.71 3.45 -10.14
N GLU A 138 -7.71 2.60 -9.94
CA GLU A 138 -7.89 1.29 -9.31
C GLU A 138 -8.26 1.43 -7.84
N GLN A 139 -9.27 0.66 -7.40
CA GLN A 139 -9.66 0.57 -6.00
C GLN A 139 -8.47 0.11 -5.12
N GLY A 140 -7.66 -0.82 -5.60
CA GLY A 140 -6.51 -1.36 -4.90
C GLY A 140 -6.88 -1.87 -3.51
N ASP A 141 -6.13 -1.42 -2.50
CA ASP A 141 -6.35 -1.77 -1.09
C ASP A 141 -7.32 -0.82 -0.38
N ALA A 142 -7.85 0.21 -1.07
CA ALA A 142 -8.79 1.13 -0.44
C ALA A 142 -10.16 0.45 -0.20
N ALA A 143 -10.72 0.64 0.98
CA ALA A 143 -12.10 0.23 1.28
C ALA A 143 -13.10 1.11 0.53
N THR A 144 -12.76 2.36 0.30
CA THR A 144 -13.53 3.31 -0.51
C THR A 144 -12.56 4.19 -1.31
N LEU A 145 -12.83 4.34 -2.60
CA LEU A 145 -12.12 5.27 -3.48
C LEU A 145 -13.14 5.95 -4.39
N SER A 146 -13.34 7.23 -4.16
CA SER A 146 -14.17 8.10 -5.01
C SER A 146 -13.67 9.54 -4.91
N GLU A 147 -14.18 10.42 -5.73
CA GLU A 147 -13.88 11.85 -5.62
C GLU A 147 -14.33 12.47 -4.28
N GLN A 148 -15.37 11.91 -3.65
CA GLN A 148 -15.95 12.40 -2.40
C GLN A 148 -15.40 11.71 -1.15
N ALA A 149 -14.67 10.60 -1.29
CA ALA A 149 -14.17 9.84 -0.15
C ALA A 149 -13.01 8.92 -0.51
N LEU A 150 -12.03 8.86 0.38
CA LEU A 150 -10.99 7.84 0.39
C LEU A 150 -10.99 7.17 1.76
N ALA A 151 -10.99 5.85 1.81
CA ALA A 151 -10.87 5.13 3.07
C ALA A 151 -9.99 3.88 2.92
N PHE A 152 -9.19 3.61 3.95
CA PHE A 152 -8.43 2.37 4.12
C PHE A 152 -8.87 1.62 5.37
N ALA A 153 -8.83 0.30 5.29
CA ALA A 153 -9.01 -0.61 6.42
C ALA A 153 -7.65 -1.22 6.78
N VAL A 154 -7.07 -0.76 7.87
CA VAL A 154 -5.76 -1.22 8.36
C VAL A 154 -5.97 -2.37 9.32
N LYS A 155 -5.47 -3.55 8.96
CA LYS A 155 -5.57 -4.77 9.76
C LYS A 155 -4.31 -4.99 10.57
N ALA A 156 -4.48 -5.14 11.87
CA ALA A 156 -3.40 -5.30 12.83
C ALA A 156 -3.72 -6.42 13.84
N THR A 157 -2.71 -7.17 14.23
CA THR A 157 -2.82 -8.22 15.24
C THR A 157 -1.84 -7.90 16.37
N PRO A 158 -2.32 -7.37 17.50
CA PRO A 158 -1.50 -7.16 18.70
C PRO A 158 -1.19 -8.51 19.36
N ALA A 159 0.07 -8.77 19.72
CA ALA A 159 0.48 -10.03 20.32
C ALA A 159 0.05 -10.16 21.80
N GLN A 160 -0.08 -9.05 22.50
CA GLN A 160 -0.41 -9.00 23.94
C GLN A 160 -1.44 -7.89 24.21
N ALA A 161 -2.06 -7.93 25.39
CA ALA A 161 -2.92 -6.85 25.86
C ALA A 161 -2.09 -5.58 26.08
N GLY A 162 -2.67 -4.43 25.67
CA GLY A 162 -2.00 -3.14 25.76
C GLY A 162 -2.50 -2.13 24.75
N SER A 163 -1.91 -0.97 24.73
CA SER A 163 -2.17 0.08 23.75
C SER A 163 -0.94 0.28 22.87
N TYR A 164 -1.14 0.27 21.56
CA TYR A 164 -0.09 0.36 20.57
C TYR A 164 -0.37 1.53 19.61
N GLU A 165 0.68 2.22 19.20
CA GLU A 165 0.60 3.27 18.21
C GLU A 165 1.30 2.83 16.91
N ILE A 166 0.53 2.68 15.84
CA ILE A 166 1.03 2.42 14.50
C ILE A 166 1.23 3.77 13.83
N LYS A 167 2.46 4.12 13.52
CA LYS A 167 2.79 5.34 12.80
C LYS A 167 2.78 5.09 11.30
N GLY A 168 2.46 6.11 10.52
CA GLY A 168 2.46 5.99 9.07
C GLY A 168 2.38 7.31 8.36
N VAL A 169 2.41 7.23 7.04
CA VAL A 169 2.27 8.39 6.15
C VAL A 169 1.29 8.05 5.03
N LEU A 170 0.25 8.84 4.89
CA LEU A 170 -0.68 8.80 3.78
C LEU A 170 -0.25 9.82 2.72
N LYS A 171 0.00 9.35 1.50
CA LYS A 171 0.24 10.17 0.32
C LYS A 171 -0.97 10.07 -0.60
N PHE A 172 -1.52 11.20 -1.02
CA PHE A 172 -2.68 11.28 -1.90
C PHE A 172 -2.72 12.63 -2.62
N GLY A 173 -3.63 12.81 -3.54
CA GLY A 173 -3.91 14.10 -4.18
C GLY A 173 -5.27 14.63 -3.75
N ILE A 174 -5.37 15.95 -3.56
CA ILE A 174 -6.64 16.65 -3.42
C ILE A 174 -6.72 17.77 -4.45
N CYS A 175 -7.86 17.91 -5.10
CA CYS A 175 -8.02 18.86 -6.18
C CYS A 175 -9.14 19.86 -5.86
N GLU A 176 -8.93 21.12 -6.21
CA GLU A 176 -9.95 22.17 -6.33
C GLU A 176 -10.10 22.51 -7.80
N LYS A 177 -11.29 22.30 -8.39
CA LYS A 177 -11.50 22.42 -9.84
C LYS A 177 -10.48 21.57 -10.63
N GLU A 178 -9.61 22.20 -11.40
CA GLU A 178 -8.57 21.54 -12.20
C GLU A 178 -7.17 21.59 -11.54
N SER A 179 -7.05 22.22 -10.38
CA SER A 179 -5.79 22.36 -9.67
C SER A 179 -5.66 21.26 -8.60
N CYS A 180 -4.69 20.37 -8.76
CA CYS A 180 -4.45 19.27 -7.82
C CYS A 180 -3.20 19.51 -6.99
N HIS A 181 -3.31 19.25 -5.70
CA HIS A 181 -2.25 19.42 -4.72
C HIS A 181 -1.85 18.07 -4.12
N PRO A 182 -0.59 17.66 -4.22
CA PRO A 182 -0.11 16.47 -3.53
C PRO A 182 -0.11 16.70 -2.02
N LYS A 183 -0.57 15.68 -1.28
CA LYS A 183 -0.59 15.67 0.17
C LYS A 183 0.28 14.53 0.70
N LYS A 184 0.96 14.83 1.82
CA LYS A 184 1.76 13.88 2.59
C LYS A 184 1.38 14.08 4.06
N GLN A 185 0.49 13.24 4.55
CA GLN A 185 -0.12 13.37 5.85
C GLN A 185 0.43 12.33 6.81
N PRO A 186 1.18 12.72 7.87
CA PRO A 186 1.51 11.82 8.96
C PRO A 186 0.24 11.36 9.66
N ILE A 187 0.22 10.09 10.05
CA ILE A 187 -0.89 9.50 10.78
C ILE A 187 -0.39 8.69 11.96
N THR A 188 -1.22 8.57 12.98
CA THR A 188 -1.05 7.64 14.09
C THR A 188 -2.36 6.89 14.31
N ILE A 189 -2.29 5.57 14.26
CA ILE A 189 -3.43 4.68 14.50
C ILE A 189 -3.24 4.06 15.89
N THR A 190 -4.21 4.24 16.78
CA THR A 190 -4.20 3.61 18.10
C THR A 190 -4.92 2.26 18.02
N VAL A 191 -4.25 1.21 18.50
CA VAL A 191 -4.82 -0.14 18.64
C VAL A 191 -4.82 -0.51 20.11
N ALA A 192 -6.00 -0.76 20.67
CA ALA A 192 -6.18 -1.21 22.05
C ALA A 192 -6.52 -2.71 22.06
N ALA A 193 -5.72 -3.50 22.77
CA ALA A 193 -5.92 -4.94 22.94
C ALA A 193 -6.17 -5.29 24.41
N ASN A 194 -7.15 -6.12 24.70
CA ASN A 194 -7.53 -6.64 26.02
C ASN A 194 -7.58 -8.18 26.03
#